data_06795603beeadbfa07daecaabdd8026a
#
_entry.id   06795603beeadbfa07daecaabdd8026a
#
_cell.length_a   1.000
_cell.length_b   1.000
_cell.length_c   1.000
_cell.angle_alpha   90.00
_cell.angle_beta   90.00
_cell.angle_gamma   90.00
#
_symmetry.space_group_name_H-M   'P 1'
#
loop_
_entity.id
_entity.type
_entity.pdbx_description
1 polymer ?
#
loop_
_entity_poly.entity_id
_entity_poly.type
_entity_poly.pdbx_seq_one_letter_code
_entity_poly.pdbx_strand_id
1 'polypeptide(L)'
;MKKMVALTLALLMAASLFLSGCSVRKDTSDSENSGSSNGSGSGDRVVNVCSWGEYIDESLIDQFEEATGIKVNYQTAESNEVLYSQLSMGGVDYDVIVPSDYMISQLIEEDMLAELNYDNIPNFEKIDDRFKNLSYDPESKYTVPYTWGTLGIIYNTAKVQEPITSWSAMFDPQYAGNVLLINNSRDALGIALLYLGYSVNTTDEAEIQEAYQLIADAVKNGVYQGKVMDEVFQKMEGGNAAIATYYAGDYLSMLENNEDLAYVVPEEGSNWFVDAMCVLKTSQHKEEAEALINFMASTEANLRNMDYIWYASPNAEALETYPAYYEETYGEPLDPALYEIMAPSQEVLDRCEAYLVLPAETRTLYNDLWTQLGI
;
A
#
# COMPACT_ATOMS: atom_id res chain seq x y z
N MET A 1 -7.05 -7.49 20.70
CA MET A 1 -6.57 -8.75 21.33
C MET A 1 -5.17 -9.18 20.88
N LYS A 2 -4.72 -8.89 19.66
CA LYS A 2 -3.35 -9.24 19.14
C LYS A 2 -2.19 -8.76 20.03
N LYS A 3 -2.29 -7.61 20.71
CA LYS A 3 -1.21 -7.07 21.58
C LYS A 3 -1.01 -7.75 22.93
N MET A 4 -1.93 -8.60 23.40
CA MET A 4 -1.80 -9.28 24.70
C MET A 4 -1.01 -10.61 24.64
N VAL A 5 -0.92 -11.24 23.48
CA VAL A 5 -0.21 -12.53 23.33
C VAL A 5 1.31 -12.33 23.21
N ALA A 6 1.75 -11.21 22.64
CA ALA A 6 3.19 -10.89 22.48
C ALA A 6 3.93 -10.55 23.77
N LEU A 7 3.22 -10.18 24.84
CA LEU A 7 3.86 -9.73 26.10
C LEU A 7 4.28 -10.87 27.05
N THR A 8 3.85 -12.10 26.81
CA THR A 8 4.13 -13.25 27.69
C THR A 8 5.37 -14.06 27.32
N LEU A 9 5.96 -13.87 26.12
CA LEU A 9 7.19 -14.57 25.72
C LEU A 9 8.49 -13.80 25.97
N ALA A 10 8.43 -12.51 26.33
CA ALA A 10 9.62 -11.65 26.49
C ALA A 10 10.26 -11.69 27.90
N LEU A 11 9.80 -12.52 28.84
CA LEU A 11 10.27 -12.47 30.24
C LEU A 11 11.19 -13.63 30.67
N LEU A 12 11.72 -14.44 29.76
CA LEU A 12 12.53 -15.62 30.11
C LEU A 12 13.98 -15.63 29.62
N MET A 13 14.53 -14.52 29.07
CA MET A 13 15.96 -14.44 28.70
C MET A 13 16.64 -13.17 29.22
N ALA A 14 16.83 -13.09 30.52
CA ALA A 14 17.70 -12.08 31.12
C ALA A 14 18.44 -12.69 32.32
N ALA A 15 19.44 -13.53 32.08
CA ALA A 15 20.48 -13.83 33.06
C ALA A 15 21.67 -14.54 32.42
N SER A 16 22.63 -13.79 31.90
CA SER A 16 24.07 -14.16 31.99
C SER A 16 24.90 -12.98 31.44
N LEU A 17 25.39 -12.20 32.40
CA LEU A 17 26.37 -11.16 32.20
C LEU A 17 27.65 -11.50 32.93
N PHE A 18 28.74 -11.01 32.34
CA PHE A 18 30.10 -10.72 32.87
C PHE A 18 31.18 -11.76 32.62
N LEU A 19 32.20 -11.40 31.82
CA LEU A 19 33.49 -10.89 32.29
C LEU A 19 34.56 -10.90 31.17
N SER A 20 35.22 -9.76 31.06
CA SER A 20 36.64 -9.52 30.73
C SER A 20 37.08 -9.64 29.25
N GLY A 21 37.92 -8.82 28.76
CA GLY A 21 38.78 -7.76 29.20
C GLY A 21 39.73 -7.36 28.03
N CYS A 22 40.19 -6.14 28.06
CA CYS A 22 41.11 -5.51 27.10
C CYS A 22 42.41 -6.25 26.85
N SER A 23 42.91 -6.25 25.61
CA SER A 23 44.32 -5.93 25.38
C SER A 23 44.57 -5.45 23.95
N VAL A 24 45.16 -4.26 23.89
CA VAL A 24 45.78 -3.62 22.73
C VAL A 24 47.14 -4.28 22.47
N ARG A 25 47.42 -4.63 21.20
CA ARG A 25 48.82 -4.63 20.72
C ARG A 25 48.86 -4.32 19.21
N LYS A 26 49.59 -3.26 18.90
CA LYS A 26 50.17 -2.91 17.63
C LYS A 26 51.38 -3.81 17.41
N ASP A 27 51.61 -4.28 16.18
CA ASP A 27 52.89 -4.06 15.48
C ASP A 27 52.84 -4.57 14.00
N THR A 28 53.55 -3.84 13.21
CA THR A 28 53.86 -3.86 11.81
C THR A 28 54.66 -5.10 11.35
N SER A 29 54.48 -5.57 10.08
CA SER A 29 55.48 -5.53 8.99
C SER A 29 55.19 -6.58 7.89
N ASP A 30 55.21 -6.09 6.67
CA ASP A 30 55.48 -6.67 5.36
C ASP A 30 55.71 -8.18 5.20
N SER A 31 55.04 -8.78 4.19
CA SER A 31 55.69 -9.45 3.09
C SER A 31 54.74 -9.94 2.01
N GLU A 32 55.10 -9.66 0.77
CA GLU A 32 54.44 -10.09 -0.47
C GLU A 32 54.33 -11.62 -0.57
N ASN A 33 53.20 -12.10 -1.09
CA ASN A 33 53.25 -13.19 -2.05
C ASN A 33 51.99 -13.23 -2.94
N SER A 34 52.20 -13.18 -4.22
CA SER A 34 51.23 -13.31 -5.29
C SER A 34 50.61 -14.70 -5.32
N GLY A 35 49.30 -14.75 -5.30
CA GLY A 35 48.50 -15.92 -5.59
C GLY A 35 47.18 -15.51 -6.23
N SER A 36 47.16 -15.58 -7.58
CA SER A 36 45.95 -15.40 -8.37
C SER A 36 44.92 -16.45 -7.98
N SER A 37 43.83 -16.05 -7.35
CA SER A 37 42.60 -16.81 -7.30
C SER A 37 41.50 -15.90 -7.82
N ASN A 38 40.91 -16.29 -8.95
CA ASN A 38 39.61 -15.77 -9.41
C ASN A 38 38.62 -15.90 -8.28
N GLY A 39 38.38 -14.83 -7.55
CA GLY A 39 37.25 -14.65 -6.67
C GLY A 39 36.27 -13.75 -7.41
N SER A 40 35.15 -14.31 -7.82
CA SER A 40 33.95 -13.56 -8.13
C SER A 40 33.76 -12.54 -7.01
N GLY A 41 33.72 -11.25 -7.33
CA GLY A 41 33.45 -10.21 -6.38
C GLY A 41 32.07 -10.42 -5.78
N SER A 42 32.03 -10.85 -4.52
CA SER A 42 30.83 -10.71 -3.70
C SER A 42 30.79 -9.24 -3.27
N GLY A 43 30.31 -8.37 -4.14
CA GLY A 43 29.69 -7.13 -3.71
C GLY A 43 28.51 -7.51 -2.81
N ASP A 44 28.26 -6.77 -1.75
CA ASP A 44 27.09 -7.01 -0.91
C ASP A 44 25.86 -6.99 -1.81
N ARG A 45 25.15 -8.14 -1.88
CA ARG A 45 23.90 -8.23 -2.65
C ARG A 45 22.85 -7.40 -1.93
N VAL A 46 22.23 -6.47 -2.62
CA VAL A 46 21.30 -5.51 -2.06
C VAL A 46 20.12 -5.29 -3.01
N VAL A 47 18.95 -4.99 -2.45
CA VAL A 47 17.78 -4.50 -3.17
C VAL A 47 17.21 -3.29 -2.44
N ASN A 48 16.98 -2.20 -3.16
CA ASN A 48 16.39 -0.98 -2.65
C ASN A 48 14.92 -0.94 -3.02
N VAL A 49 14.05 -0.86 -2.02
CA VAL A 49 12.60 -0.93 -2.18
C VAL A 49 11.97 0.39 -1.79
N CYS A 50 11.03 0.88 -2.58
CA CYS A 50 10.13 1.96 -2.18
C CYS A 50 8.68 1.50 -2.28
N SER A 51 7.95 1.61 -1.17
CA SER A 51 6.55 1.23 -1.05
C SER A 51 5.79 2.26 -0.20
N TRP A 52 4.69 1.86 0.43
CA TRP A 52 3.86 2.72 1.27
C TRP A 52 4.15 2.47 2.76
N GLY A 53 3.74 3.40 3.62
CA GLY A 53 3.73 3.18 5.06
C GLY A 53 2.76 2.05 5.46
N GLU A 54 3.04 1.35 6.56
CA GLU A 54 2.19 0.27 7.12
C GLU A 54 1.75 -0.80 6.07
N TYR A 55 2.61 -1.15 5.10
CA TYR A 55 2.24 -1.93 3.92
C TYR A 55 3.00 -3.24 3.74
N ILE A 56 3.78 -3.63 4.73
CA ILE A 56 4.52 -4.91 4.77
C ILE A 56 4.72 -5.37 6.21
N ASP A 57 4.61 -6.67 6.46
CA ASP A 57 5.19 -7.29 7.66
C ASP A 57 6.72 -7.27 7.55
N GLU A 58 7.37 -6.33 8.24
CA GLU A 58 8.83 -6.15 8.18
C GLU A 58 9.61 -7.43 8.54
N SER A 59 9.01 -8.36 9.30
CA SER A 59 9.64 -9.64 9.60
C SER A 59 9.80 -10.55 8.38
N LEU A 60 9.06 -10.28 7.28
CA LEU A 60 9.27 -10.93 5.98
C LEU A 60 10.57 -10.46 5.32
N ILE A 61 10.96 -9.20 5.56
CA ILE A 61 12.25 -8.67 5.10
C ILE A 61 13.39 -9.45 5.78
N ASP A 62 13.33 -9.59 7.11
CA ASP A 62 14.33 -10.35 7.86
C ASP A 62 14.43 -11.81 7.38
N GLN A 63 13.28 -12.45 7.11
CA GLN A 63 13.25 -13.82 6.57
C GLN A 63 13.85 -13.91 5.17
N PHE A 64 13.55 -12.96 4.30
CA PHE A 64 14.15 -12.91 2.97
C PHE A 64 15.66 -12.74 3.04
N GLU A 65 16.14 -11.83 3.88
CA GLU A 65 17.57 -11.60 4.07
C GLU A 65 18.28 -12.85 4.62
N GLU A 66 17.69 -13.53 5.61
CA GLU A 66 18.24 -14.77 6.17
C GLU A 66 18.30 -15.89 5.13
N ALA A 67 17.23 -16.05 4.33
CA ALA A 67 17.13 -17.11 3.34
C ALA A 67 18.05 -16.92 2.13
N THR A 68 18.30 -15.67 1.73
CA THR A 68 18.97 -15.36 0.45
C THR A 68 20.35 -14.71 0.59
N GLY A 69 20.64 -14.10 1.74
CA GLY A 69 21.81 -13.26 1.95
C GLY A 69 21.75 -11.92 1.19
N ILE A 70 20.60 -11.54 0.62
CA ILE A 70 20.36 -10.26 -0.04
C ILE A 70 19.86 -9.28 1.02
N LYS A 71 20.49 -8.10 1.12
CA LYS A 71 20.04 -7.03 2.01
C LYS A 71 18.93 -6.21 1.37
N VAL A 72 17.94 -5.81 2.17
CA VAL A 72 16.82 -4.99 1.73
C VAL A 72 16.90 -3.61 2.39
N ASN A 73 16.99 -2.57 1.56
CA ASN A 73 16.82 -1.19 2.01
C ASN A 73 15.38 -0.78 1.72
N TYR A 74 14.53 -0.74 2.73
CA TYR A 74 13.12 -0.39 2.59
C TYR A 74 12.88 1.08 2.90
N GLN A 75 12.20 1.78 2.01
CA GLN A 75 11.81 3.17 2.13
C GLN A 75 10.33 3.33 1.79
N THR A 76 9.71 4.41 2.26
CA THR A 76 8.30 4.70 2.00
C THR A 76 8.12 6.02 1.28
N ALA A 77 7.09 6.09 0.44
CA ALA A 77 6.58 7.30 -0.18
C ALA A 77 5.13 7.54 0.32
N GLU A 78 4.70 8.80 0.33
CA GLU A 78 3.37 9.18 0.83
C GLU A 78 2.25 8.93 -0.19
N SER A 79 2.56 9.02 -1.50
CA SER A 79 1.60 8.81 -2.58
C SER A 79 2.29 8.44 -3.89
N ASN A 80 1.50 7.96 -4.88
CA ASN A 80 1.97 7.69 -6.23
C ASN A 80 2.57 8.95 -6.89
N GLU A 81 2.01 10.13 -6.64
CA GLU A 81 2.46 11.40 -7.20
C GLU A 81 3.83 11.80 -6.61
N VAL A 82 4.03 11.58 -5.30
CA VAL A 82 5.32 11.81 -4.62
C VAL A 82 6.37 10.85 -5.16
N LEU A 83 6.05 9.54 -5.25
CA LEU A 83 6.93 8.53 -5.84
C LEU A 83 7.32 8.93 -7.27
N TYR A 84 6.34 9.24 -8.12
CA TYR A 84 6.58 9.64 -9.51
C TYR A 84 7.46 10.90 -9.61
N SER A 85 7.21 11.88 -8.76
CA SER A 85 8.03 13.10 -8.71
C SER A 85 9.50 12.79 -8.37
N GLN A 86 9.74 11.91 -7.40
CA GLN A 86 11.10 11.47 -7.03
C GLN A 86 11.79 10.75 -8.20
N LEU A 87 11.10 9.83 -8.86
CA LEU A 87 11.61 9.09 -10.01
C LEU A 87 11.94 10.02 -11.18
N SER A 88 11.04 10.97 -11.49
CA SER A 88 11.19 11.92 -12.60
C SER A 88 12.32 12.92 -12.39
N MET A 89 12.54 13.36 -11.14
CA MET A 89 13.67 14.24 -10.81
C MET A 89 15.02 13.51 -10.86
N GLY A 90 15.00 12.18 -10.75
CA GLY A 90 16.20 11.36 -10.66
C GLY A 90 16.91 11.51 -9.31
N GLY A 91 17.94 10.70 -9.10
CA GLY A 91 18.75 10.73 -7.88
C GLY A 91 18.24 9.79 -6.76
N VAL A 92 17.17 9.03 -7.00
CA VAL A 92 16.77 7.90 -6.17
C VAL A 92 17.34 6.61 -6.75
N ASP A 93 17.69 5.69 -5.89
CA ASP A 93 18.33 4.41 -6.25
C ASP A 93 17.41 3.25 -5.84
N TYR A 94 16.17 3.30 -6.34
CA TYR A 94 15.21 2.22 -6.11
C TYR A 94 15.36 1.13 -7.16
N ASP A 95 15.25 -0.14 -6.73
CA ASP A 95 15.20 -1.31 -7.59
C ASP A 95 13.77 -1.79 -7.76
N VAL A 96 13.05 -1.95 -6.63
CA VAL A 96 11.64 -2.35 -6.59
C VAL A 96 10.78 -1.20 -6.11
N ILE A 97 9.66 -0.99 -6.78
CA ILE A 97 8.60 -0.05 -6.37
C ILE A 97 7.26 -0.79 -6.36
N VAL A 98 6.31 -0.30 -5.56
CA VAL A 98 4.97 -0.92 -5.41
C VAL A 98 3.86 0.11 -5.71
N PRO A 99 3.76 0.63 -6.94
CA PRO A 99 2.75 1.62 -7.32
C PRO A 99 1.38 1.00 -7.59
N SER A 100 0.36 1.87 -7.63
CA SER A 100 -0.99 1.49 -8.02
C SER A 100 -1.16 1.46 -9.55
N ASP A 101 -2.20 0.79 -10.00
CA ASP A 101 -2.56 0.50 -11.39
C ASP A 101 -2.38 1.67 -12.37
N TYR A 102 -2.95 2.85 -12.10
CA TYR A 102 -2.84 4.01 -12.99
C TYR A 102 -1.41 4.56 -13.09
N MET A 103 -0.65 4.48 -11.98
CA MET A 103 0.74 4.91 -11.97
C MET A 103 1.63 3.91 -12.71
N ILE A 104 1.35 2.60 -12.59
CA ILE A 104 2.03 1.56 -13.38
C ILE A 104 1.86 1.83 -14.87
N SER A 105 0.60 2.10 -15.32
CA SER A 105 0.34 2.46 -16.72
C SER A 105 1.20 3.63 -17.17
N GLN A 106 1.28 4.69 -16.34
CA GLN A 106 2.08 5.87 -16.66
C GLN A 106 3.58 5.54 -16.76
N LEU A 107 4.11 4.77 -15.81
CA LEU A 107 5.52 4.39 -15.80
C LEU A 107 5.89 3.47 -16.98
N ILE A 108 4.97 2.63 -17.45
CA ILE A 108 5.14 1.82 -18.66
C ILE A 108 5.16 2.72 -19.90
N GLU A 109 4.19 3.65 -20.04
CA GLU A 109 4.13 4.61 -21.15
C GLU A 109 5.42 5.45 -21.26
N GLU A 110 6.02 5.80 -20.12
CA GLU A 110 7.24 6.60 -20.02
C GLU A 110 8.54 5.76 -20.08
N ASP A 111 8.42 4.44 -20.33
CA ASP A 111 9.57 3.51 -20.47
C ASP A 111 10.48 3.49 -19.22
N MET A 112 9.86 3.60 -18.03
CA MET A 112 10.59 3.64 -16.74
C MET A 112 10.72 2.28 -16.07
N LEU A 113 9.97 1.26 -16.48
CA LEU A 113 9.98 -0.08 -15.90
C LEU A 113 10.81 -1.06 -16.75
N ALA A 114 11.41 -2.04 -16.07
CA ALA A 114 12.10 -3.17 -16.70
C ALA A 114 11.12 -4.33 -16.92
N GLU A 115 11.17 -4.98 -18.08
CA GLU A 115 10.48 -6.27 -18.26
C GLU A 115 11.00 -7.30 -17.26
N LEU A 116 10.11 -8.03 -16.60
CA LEU A 116 10.44 -9.06 -15.63
C LEU A 116 10.85 -10.37 -16.32
N ASN A 117 11.76 -11.09 -15.70
CA ASN A 117 12.08 -12.46 -16.09
C ASN A 117 11.30 -13.43 -15.18
N TYR A 118 10.17 -13.92 -15.65
CA TYR A 118 9.31 -14.81 -14.87
C TYR A 118 9.92 -16.19 -14.58
N ASP A 119 11.01 -16.58 -15.24
CA ASP A 119 11.79 -17.77 -14.85
C ASP A 119 12.43 -17.59 -13.45
N ASN A 120 12.66 -16.34 -13.04
CA ASN A 120 13.13 -15.98 -11.69
C ASN A 120 11.97 -15.78 -10.68
N ILE A 121 10.72 -15.76 -11.16
CA ILE A 121 9.52 -15.49 -10.36
C ILE A 121 8.51 -16.63 -10.51
N PRO A 122 8.85 -17.89 -10.19
CA PRO A 122 7.95 -19.02 -10.36
C PRO A 122 6.66 -18.90 -9.53
N ASN A 123 6.66 -18.16 -8.41
CA ASN A 123 5.45 -17.94 -7.62
C ASN A 123 4.40 -17.06 -8.33
N PHE A 124 4.72 -16.44 -9.48
CA PHE A 124 3.72 -15.76 -10.31
C PHE A 124 2.61 -16.70 -10.77
N GLU A 125 2.87 -17.99 -10.89
CA GLU A 125 1.84 -18.99 -11.21
C GLU A 125 0.71 -19.05 -10.16
N LYS A 126 1.01 -18.66 -8.90
CA LYS A 126 0.05 -18.63 -7.79
C LYS A 126 -0.88 -17.42 -7.79
N ILE A 127 -0.56 -16.38 -8.57
CA ILE A 127 -1.44 -15.23 -8.75
C ILE A 127 -2.70 -15.66 -9.47
N ASP A 128 -3.86 -15.28 -8.94
CA ASP A 128 -5.17 -15.54 -9.54
C ASP A 128 -5.24 -14.90 -10.94
N ASP A 129 -5.82 -15.61 -11.89
CA ASP A 129 -5.92 -15.16 -13.28
C ASP A 129 -6.71 -13.85 -13.42
N ARG A 130 -7.56 -13.50 -12.44
CA ARG A 130 -8.28 -12.21 -12.37
C ARG A 130 -7.34 -11.01 -12.26
N PHE A 131 -6.13 -11.22 -11.72
CA PHE A 131 -5.12 -10.17 -11.53
C PHE A 131 -4.00 -10.22 -12.56
N LYS A 132 -4.07 -11.12 -13.56
CA LYS A 132 -3.12 -11.18 -14.68
C LYS A 132 -3.67 -10.44 -15.90
N ASN A 133 -2.80 -9.87 -16.69
CA ASN A 133 -3.14 -9.17 -17.94
C ASN A 133 -4.17 -8.03 -17.75
N LEU A 134 -4.09 -7.34 -16.63
CA LEU A 134 -4.93 -6.19 -16.34
C LEU A 134 -4.62 -5.02 -17.29
N SER A 135 -5.55 -4.07 -17.39
CA SER A 135 -5.46 -2.95 -18.36
C SER A 135 -4.17 -2.13 -18.26
N TYR A 136 -3.57 -2.07 -17.08
CA TYR A 136 -2.33 -1.35 -16.86
C TYR A 136 -1.07 -2.09 -17.38
N ASP A 137 -1.11 -3.43 -17.45
CA ASP A 137 -0.05 -4.28 -18.01
C ASP A 137 -0.66 -5.48 -18.77
N PRO A 138 -1.21 -5.27 -19.97
CA PRO A 138 -2.05 -6.25 -20.66
C PRO A 138 -1.36 -7.54 -21.06
N GLU A 139 -0.04 -7.57 -21.02
CA GLU A 139 0.76 -8.76 -21.33
C GLU A 139 1.46 -9.31 -20.08
N SER A 140 1.20 -8.73 -18.90
CA SER A 140 1.88 -9.04 -17.62
C SER A 140 3.39 -9.10 -17.78
N LYS A 141 3.99 -8.07 -18.39
CA LYS A 141 5.44 -8.03 -18.64
C LYS A 141 6.24 -7.36 -17.55
N TYR A 142 5.62 -6.43 -16.82
CA TYR A 142 6.30 -5.48 -15.94
C TYR A 142 5.97 -5.67 -14.48
N THR A 143 4.90 -6.43 -14.16
CA THR A 143 4.27 -6.38 -12.84
C THR A 143 3.99 -7.75 -12.23
N VAL A 144 4.18 -7.86 -10.91
CA VAL A 144 3.61 -8.93 -10.10
C VAL A 144 2.63 -8.29 -9.11
N PRO A 145 1.33 -8.55 -9.21
CA PRO A 145 0.33 -8.04 -8.28
C PRO A 145 0.70 -8.36 -6.83
N TYR A 146 0.54 -7.36 -5.95
CA TYR A 146 0.98 -7.43 -4.55
C TYR A 146 -0.20 -7.46 -3.58
N THR A 147 -1.08 -6.46 -3.65
CA THR A 147 -2.30 -6.37 -2.86
C THR A 147 -3.40 -5.74 -3.69
N TRP A 148 -4.64 -5.86 -3.22
CA TRP A 148 -5.78 -5.17 -3.80
C TRP A 148 -6.80 -4.81 -2.72
N GLY A 149 -7.64 -3.83 -2.99
CA GLY A 149 -8.64 -3.38 -2.05
C GLY A 149 -9.56 -2.31 -2.62
N THR A 150 -10.32 -1.69 -1.74
CA THR A 150 -11.26 -0.60 -2.08
C THR A 150 -11.00 0.64 -1.24
N LEU A 151 -11.28 1.80 -1.82
CA LEU A 151 -11.45 3.05 -1.11
C LEU A 151 -12.86 3.08 -0.50
N GLY A 152 -13.02 3.68 0.67
CA GLY A 152 -14.34 3.82 1.28
C GLY A 152 -14.41 4.91 2.34
N ILE A 153 -15.51 4.92 3.07
CA ILE A 153 -15.72 5.82 4.20
C ILE A 153 -15.51 5.05 5.49
N ILE A 154 -14.60 5.54 6.31
CA ILE A 154 -14.44 5.15 7.72
C ILE A 154 -15.21 6.15 8.58
N TYR A 155 -16.07 5.69 9.48
CA TYR A 155 -16.77 6.59 10.38
C TYR A 155 -16.84 6.03 11.79
N ASN A 156 -16.87 6.94 12.77
CA ASN A 156 -16.96 6.60 14.18
C ASN A 156 -18.43 6.52 14.61
N THR A 157 -18.94 5.34 14.93
CA THR A 157 -20.34 5.08 15.29
C THR A 157 -20.76 5.73 16.61
N ALA A 158 -19.81 6.07 17.48
CA ALA A 158 -20.11 6.87 18.68
C ALA A 158 -20.40 8.35 18.38
N LYS A 159 -20.01 8.83 17.18
CA LYS A 159 -20.18 10.22 16.73
C LYS A 159 -21.22 10.38 15.62
N VAL A 160 -21.36 9.36 14.78
CA VAL A 160 -22.31 9.30 13.67
C VAL A 160 -23.41 8.32 14.03
N GLN A 161 -24.62 8.83 14.26
CA GLN A 161 -25.71 8.01 14.79
C GLN A 161 -26.38 7.12 13.75
N GLU A 162 -26.45 7.58 12.51
CA GLU A 162 -27.06 6.83 11.40
C GLU A 162 -25.96 6.24 10.51
N PRO A 163 -26.12 4.99 10.03
CA PRO A 163 -25.17 4.40 9.11
C PRO A 163 -24.96 5.27 7.88
N ILE A 164 -23.69 5.48 7.50
CA ILE A 164 -23.33 6.17 6.27
C ILE A 164 -23.46 5.18 5.11
N THR A 165 -24.10 5.58 4.01
CA THR A 165 -24.24 4.76 2.80
C THR A 165 -23.85 5.51 1.50
N SER A 166 -23.52 6.81 1.61
CA SER A 166 -23.29 7.70 0.48
C SER A 166 -22.08 8.58 0.71
N TRP A 167 -21.35 8.90 -0.38
CA TRP A 167 -20.28 9.90 -0.39
C TRP A 167 -20.74 11.29 0.04
N SER A 168 -22.07 11.57 0.04
CA SER A 168 -22.60 12.85 0.52
C SER A 168 -22.11 13.23 1.92
N ALA A 169 -21.83 12.25 2.79
CA ALA A 169 -21.33 12.48 4.14
C ALA A 169 -19.98 13.22 4.16
N MET A 170 -19.17 13.06 3.13
CA MET A 170 -17.89 13.74 3.00
C MET A 170 -17.98 15.24 2.74
N PHE A 171 -19.16 15.71 2.31
CA PHE A 171 -19.40 17.10 1.93
C PHE A 171 -20.45 17.78 2.82
N ASP A 172 -21.05 17.06 3.77
CA ASP A 172 -22.18 17.53 4.57
C ASP A 172 -21.71 18.49 5.69
N PRO A 173 -22.21 19.75 5.71
CA PRO A 173 -21.88 20.71 6.76
C PRO A 173 -22.28 20.28 8.19
N GLN A 174 -23.15 19.27 8.36
CA GLN A 174 -23.47 18.74 9.69
C GLN A 174 -22.23 18.17 10.40
N TYR A 175 -21.25 17.72 9.66
CA TYR A 175 -20.00 17.16 10.17
C TYR A 175 -18.84 18.18 10.18
N ALA A 176 -19.12 19.48 10.08
CA ALA A 176 -18.11 20.52 9.99
C ALA A 176 -17.02 20.38 11.08
N GLY A 177 -15.75 20.42 10.65
CA GLY A 177 -14.58 20.26 11.50
C GLY A 177 -14.31 18.82 11.99
N ASN A 178 -15.04 17.83 11.47
CA ASN A 178 -14.93 16.43 11.89
C ASN A 178 -14.71 15.45 10.73
N VAL A 179 -14.53 15.92 9.52
CA VAL A 179 -14.25 15.11 8.34
C VAL A 179 -12.77 15.21 7.95
N LEU A 180 -12.15 14.09 7.66
CA LEU A 180 -10.78 14.01 7.13
C LEU A 180 -10.83 13.67 5.64
N LEU A 181 -10.25 14.53 4.81
CA LEU A 181 -10.13 14.30 3.38
C LEU A 181 -8.80 13.60 3.10
N ILE A 182 -8.81 12.58 2.27
CA ILE A 182 -7.59 11.91 1.84
C ILE A 182 -6.68 12.87 1.06
N ASN A 183 -5.38 12.90 1.36
CA ASN A 183 -4.42 13.78 0.69
C ASN A 183 -3.86 13.16 -0.61
N ASN A 184 -4.75 12.63 -1.41
CA ASN A 184 -4.50 12.11 -2.75
C ASN A 184 -5.50 12.77 -3.72
N SER A 185 -5.00 13.45 -4.76
CA SER A 185 -5.85 14.21 -5.67
C SER A 185 -6.78 13.32 -6.50
N ARG A 186 -6.32 12.12 -6.89
CA ARG A 186 -7.12 11.15 -7.65
C ARG A 186 -8.28 10.64 -6.82
N ASP A 187 -8.01 10.26 -5.57
CA ASP A 187 -9.05 9.76 -4.66
C ASP A 187 -10.02 10.86 -4.25
N ALA A 188 -9.51 12.02 -3.85
CA ALA A 188 -10.34 13.12 -3.39
C ALA A 188 -11.29 13.67 -4.47
N LEU A 189 -10.80 13.84 -5.72
CA LEU A 189 -11.66 14.23 -6.84
C LEU A 189 -12.52 13.05 -7.29
N GLY A 190 -12.00 11.81 -7.23
CA GLY A 190 -12.73 10.60 -7.59
C GLY A 190 -14.00 10.40 -6.78
N ILE A 191 -13.96 10.57 -5.44
CA ILE A 191 -15.16 10.46 -4.60
C ILE A 191 -16.18 11.57 -4.90
N ALA A 192 -15.73 12.77 -5.26
CA ALA A 192 -16.62 13.85 -5.66
C ALA A 192 -17.28 13.58 -7.02
N LEU A 193 -16.52 13.02 -7.97
CA LEU A 193 -17.06 12.59 -9.28
C LEU A 193 -18.12 11.49 -9.08
N LEU A 194 -17.83 10.45 -8.30
CA LEU A 194 -18.79 9.37 -8.02
C LEU A 194 -20.07 9.91 -7.40
N TYR A 195 -19.96 10.80 -6.40
CA TYR A 195 -21.13 11.42 -5.77
C TYR A 195 -21.98 12.22 -6.78
N LEU A 196 -21.36 12.85 -7.77
CA LEU A 196 -22.05 13.57 -8.84
C LEU A 196 -22.58 12.64 -9.95
N GLY A 197 -22.27 11.35 -9.90
CA GLY A 197 -22.68 10.35 -10.88
C GLY A 197 -21.80 10.30 -12.14
N TYR A 198 -20.56 10.78 -12.03
CA TYR A 198 -19.54 10.75 -13.09
C TYR A 198 -18.55 9.59 -12.87
N SER A 199 -17.90 9.14 -13.95
CA SER A 199 -16.80 8.17 -13.85
C SER A 199 -15.58 8.81 -13.20
N VAL A 200 -14.87 8.03 -12.36
CA VAL A 200 -13.56 8.43 -11.80
C VAL A 200 -12.50 8.65 -12.89
N ASN A 201 -12.75 8.18 -14.10
CA ASN A 201 -11.85 8.26 -15.24
C ASN A 201 -12.29 9.31 -16.29
N THR A 202 -13.26 10.17 -15.94
CA THR A 202 -13.68 11.23 -16.87
C THR A 202 -12.51 12.13 -17.26
N THR A 203 -12.51 12.56 -18.51
CA THR A 203 -11.59 13.56 -19.05
C THR A 203 -12.35 14.86 -19.42
N ASP A 204 -13.65 14.93 -19.10
CA ASP A 204 -14.45 16.14 -19.32
C ASP A 204 -14.09 17.19 -18.26
N GLU A 205 -13.55 18.31 -18.75
CA GLU A 205 -13.12 19.41 -17.87
C GLU A 205 -14.28 19.97 -17.03
N ALA A 206 -15.52 19.99 -17.57
CA ALA A 206 -16.66 20.53 -16.83
C ALA A 206 -17.04 19.63 -15.66
N GLU A 207 -17.02 18.31 -15.82
CA GLU A 207 -17.27 17.33 -14.75
C GLU A 207 -16.19 17.42 -13.65
N ILE A 208 -14.92 17.52 -14.06
CA ILE A 208 -13.78 17.67 -13.14
C ILE A 208 -13.89 18.99 -12.35
N GLN A 209 -14.27 20.09 -13.00
CA GLN A 209 -14.48 21.38 -12.36
C GLN A 209 -15.66 21.35 -11.38
N GLU A 210 -16.75 20.63 -11.71
CA GLU A 210 -17.90 20.46 -10.80
C GLU A 210 -17.51 19.68 -9.55
N ALA A 211 -16.75 18.60 -9.71
CA ALA A 211 -16.20 17.81 -8.58
C ALA A 211 -15.28 18.66 -7.69
N TYR A 212 -14.38 19.44 -8.30
CA TYR A 212 -13.54 20.38 -7.56
C TYR A 212 -14.37 21.41 -6.80
N GLN A 213 -15.40 22.00 -7.43
CA GLN A 213 -16.23 23.00 -6.79
C GLN A 213 -16.98 22.45 -5.59
N LEU A 214 -17.44 21.20 -5.67
CA LEU A 214 -18.09 20.50 -4.53
C LEU A 214 -17.12 20.42 -3.33
N ILE A 215 -15.86 20.00 -3.55
CA ILE A 215 -14.86 19.95 -2.49
C ILE A 215 -14.54 21.36 -1.98
N ALA A 216 -14.37 22.34 -2.87
CA ALA A 216 -14.06 23.73 -2.51
C ALA A 216 -15.17 24.37 -1.67
N ASP A 217 -16.44 24.06 -1.95
CA ASP A 217 -17.58 24.53 -1.15
C ASP A 217 -17.58 23.84 0.24
N ALA A 218 -17.23 22.56 0.34
CA ALA A 218 -17.07 21.88 1.60
C ALA A 218 -15.91 22.48 2.43
N VAL A 219 -14.77 22.80 1.80
CA VAL A 219 -13.67 23.54 2.43
C VAL A 219 -14.14 24.88 2.99
N LYS A 220 -14.83 25.68 2.17
CA LYS A 220 -15.38 26.99 2.55
C LYS A 220 -16.36 26.90 3.71
N ASN A 221 -17.15 25.83 3.77
CA ASN A 221 -18.08 25.56 4.86
C ASN A 221 -17.41 24.97 6.10
N GLY A 222 -16.09 24.76 6.08
CA GLY A 222 -15.33 24.22 7.20
C GLY A 222 -15.63 22.76 7.52
N VAL A 223 -16.04 21.97 6.51
CA VAL A 223 -16.38 20.55 6.68
C VAL A 223 -15.13 19.77 7.09
N TYR A 224 -14.02 20.00 6.40
CA TYR A 224 -12.80 19.25 6.63
C TYR A 224 -12.01 19.78 7.83
N GLN A 225 -11.50 18.85 8.64
CA GLN A 225 -10.51 19.12 9.67
C GLN A 225 -9.11 19.31 9.05
N GLY A 226 -8.85 18.63 7.94
CA GLY A 226 -7.61 18.69 7.16
C GLY A 226 -7.54 17.58 6.11
N LYS A 227 -6.47 17.62 5.32
CA LYS A 227 -6.05 16.52 4.45
C LYS A 227 -5.08 15.61 5.21
N VAL A 228 -5.22 14.31 5.05
CA VAL A 228 -4.42 13.30 5.75
C VAL A 228 -4.00 12.16 4.82
N MET A 229 -2.86 11.57 5.12
CA MET A 229 -2.47 10.22 4.73
C MET A 229 -2.37 9.41 6.02
N ASP A 230 -1.24 8.89 6.39
CA ASP A 230 -1.07 8.01 7.57
C ASP A 230 -1.47 8.66 8.91
N GLU A 231 -1.60 10.00 8.99
CA GLU A 231 -2.17 10.65 10.17
C GLU A 231 -3.62 10.24 10.46
N VAL A 232 -4.32 9.66 9.47
CA VAL A 232 -5.68 9.12 9.64
C VAL A 232 -5.73 8.10 10.77
N PHE A 233 -4.72 7.25 10.92
CA PHE A 233 -4.65 6.25 11.99
C PHE A 233 -4.78 6.92 13.36
N GLN A 234 -3.88 7.84 13.68
CA GLN A 234 -3.91 8.54 14.97
C GLN A 234 -5.24 9.27 15.22
N LYS A 235 -5.82 9.86 14.18
CA LYS A 235 -7.04 10.66 14.31
C LYS A 235 -8.28 9.78 14.50
N MET A 236 -8.42 8.71 13.71
CA MET A 236 -9.60 7.83 13.80
C MET A 236 -9.51 6.90 15.00
N GLU A 237 -8.37 6.29 15.28
CA GLU A 237 -8.14 5.48 16.48
C GLU A 237 -8.36 6.29 17.77
N GLY A 238 -7.87 7.51 17.81
CA GLY A 238 -8.05 8.42 18.95
C GLY A 238 -9.44 9.05 19.07
N GLY A 239 -10.36 8.75 18.12
CA GLY A 239 -11.69 9.35 18.08
C GLY A 239 -11.68 10.86 17.86
N ASN A 240 -10.65 11.43 17.24
CA ASN A 240 -10.50 12.87 17.01
C ASN A 240 -11.18 13.38 15.73
N ALA A 241 -11.71 12.48 14.90
CA ALA A 241 -12.55 12.78 13.76
C ALA A 241 -13.82 11.91 13.78
N ALA A 242 -14.83 12.30 13.03
CA ALA A 242 -16.06 11.52 12.89
C ALA A 242 -16.06 10.67 11.62
N ILE A 243 -15.48 11.19 10.54
CA ILE A 243 -15.53 10.59 9.21
C ILE A 243 -14.17 10.77 8.54
N ALA A 244 -13.73 9.78 7.79
CA ALA A 244 -12.57 9.84 6.93
C ALA A 244 -12.82 9.08 5.62
N THR A 245 -12.21 9.52 4.52
CA THR A 245 -12.04 8.69 3.33
C THR A 245 -10.71 7.99 3.43
N TYR A 246 -10.70 6.65 3.41
CA TYR A 246 -9.46 5.88 3.40
C TYR A 246 -9.68 4.43 2.93
N TYR A 247 -8.63 3.63 2.92
CA TYR A 247 -8.63 2.28 2.34
C TYR A 247 -9.11 1.22 3.32
N ALA A 248 -9.70 0.14 2.78
CA ALA A 248 -10.32 -0.95 3.54
C ALA A 248 -9.36 -1.66 4.51
N GLY A 249 -8.13 -1.96 4.06
CA GLY A 249 -7.12 -2.63 4.89
C GLY A 249 -6.71 -1.80 6.09
N ASP A 250 -6.46 -0.50 5.87
CA ASP A 250 -6.11 0.42 6.95
C ASP A 250 -7.25 0.58 7.96
N TYR A 251 -8.52 0.60 7.50
CA TYR A 251 -9.66 0.55 8.42
C TYR A 251 -9.62 -0.68 9.32
N LEU A 252 -9.36 -1.86 8.75
CA LEU A 252 -9.29 -3.11 9.52
C LEU A 252 -8.15 -3.07 10.54
N SER A 253 -7.01 -2.48 10.20
CA SER A 253 -5.91 -2.23 11.12
C SER A 253 -6.30 -1.25 12.24
N MET A 254 -6.99 -0.14 11.90
CA MET A 254 -7.48 0.83 12.89
C MET A 254 -8.55 0.26 13.82
N LEU A 255 -9.37 -0.68 13.33
CA LEU A 255 -10.43 -1.32 14.12
C LEU A 255 -9.86 -2.08 15.33
N GLU A 256 -8.63 -2.58 15.24
CA GLU A 256 -7.96 -3.22 16.38
C GLU A 256 -7.74 -2.27 17.56
N ASN A 257 -7.65 -0.97 17.31
CA ASN A 257 -7.39 0.06 18.32
C ASN A 257 -8.65 0.88 18.67
N ASN A 258 -9.70 0.85 17.85
CA ASN A 258 -10.96 1.53 18.10
C ASN A 258 -12.14 0.75 17.51
N GLU A 259 -12.86 0.00 18.36
CA GLU A 259 -14.01 -0.82 17.99
C GLU A 259 -15.25 0.01 17.59
N ASP A 260 -15.27 1.32 17.82
CA ASP A 260 -16.35 2.21 17.39
C ASP A 260 -16.26 2.59 15.89
N LEU A 261 -15.21 2.15 15.18
CA LEU A 261 -15.09 2.44 13.76
C LEU A 261 -15.92 1.48 12.91
N ALA A 262 -16.48 2.02 11.83
CA ALA A 262 -17.17 1.26 10.80
C ALA A 262 -16.70 1.71 9.42
N TYR A 263 -16.85 0.81 8.43
CA TYR A 263 -16.43 1.04 7.04
C TYR A 263 -17.57 0.77 6.08
N VAL A 264 -17.63 1.53 5.01
CA VAL A 264 -18.58 1.31 3.93
C VAL A 264 -17.99 1.70 2.58
N VAL A 265 -18.23 0.85 1.57
CA VAL A 265 -18.17 1.24 0.16
C VAL A 265 -19.51 1.82 -0.21
N PRO A 266 -19.62 3.14 -0.50
CA PRO A 266 -20.91 3.81 -0.75
C PRO A 266 -21.71 3.24 -1.91
N GLU A 267 -23.02 3.56 -1.92
CA GLU A 267 -23.97 3.07 -2.95
C GLU A 267 -23.62 3.60 -4.35
N GLU A 268 -23.01 4.76 -4.45
CA GLU A 268 -22.55 5.35 -5.70
C GLU A 268 -21.34 4.59 -6.31
N GLY A 269 -20.79 3.64 -5.58
CA GLY A 269 -19.58 2.93 -5.93
C GLY A 269 -18.32 3.58 -5.36
N SER A 270 -17.17 3.05 -5.73
CA SER A 270 -15.88 3.53 -5.28
C SER A 270 -14.75 3.20 -6.26
N ASN A 271 -13.52 3.56 -5.90
CA ASN A 271 -12.33 3.00 -6.52
C ASN A 271 -12.03 1.62 -5.92
N TRP A 272 -11.75 0.64 -6.77
CA TRP A 272 -10.99 -0.54 -6.41
C TRP A 272 -9.63 -0.49 -7.10
N PHE A 273 -8.58 -0.93 -6.45
CA PHE A 273 -7.21 -0.80 -6.94
C PHE A 273 -6.45 -2.11 -6.83
N VAL A 274 -5.41 -2.23 -7.63
CA VAL A 274 -4.39 -3.27 -7.53
C VAL A 274 -3.03 -2.58 -7.48
N ASP A 275 -2.30 -2.82 -6.40
CA ASP A 275 -0.90 -2.43 -6.31
C ASP A 275 -0.03 -3.59 -6.75
N ALA A 276 1.04 -3.31 -7.47
CA ALA A 276 1.92 -4.34 -7.97
C ALA A 276 3.40 -3.98 -7.82
N MET A 277 4.21 -5.01 -7.58
CA MET A 277 5.65 -4.90 -7.53
C MET A 277 6.20 -4.77 -8.94
N CYS A 278 7.02 -3.75 -9.17
CA CYS A 278 7.69 -3.44 -10.42
C CYS A 278 9.18 -3.26 -10.20
N VAL A 279 9.99 -3.55 -11.21
CA VAL A 279 11.42 -3.25 -11.22
C VAL A 279 11.67 -2.03 -12.09
N LEU A 280 12.43 -1.05 -11.56
CA LEU A 280 12.81 0.13 -12.33
C LEU A 280 13.82 -0.24 -13.42
N LYS A 281 13.70 0.39 -14.58
CA LYS A 281 14.63 0.19 -15.71
C LYS A 281 16.07 0.61 -15.40
N THR A 282 16.23 1.51 -14.43
CA THR A 282 17.54 1.99 -13.95
C THR A 282 18.19 1.05 -12.94
N SER A 283 17.47 0.06 -12.41
CA SER A 283 17.96 -0.89 -11.42
C SER A 283 19.26 -1.57 -11.89
N GLN A 284 20.22 -1.68 -10.97
CA GLN A 284 21.45 -2.43 -11.16
C GLN A 284 21.40 -3.80 -10.46
N HIS A 285 20.29 -4.10 -9.73
CA HIS A 285 20.10 -5.27 -8.90
C HIS A 285 18.83 -6.07 -9.30
N LYS A 286 18.60 -6.16 -10.63
CA LYS A 286 17.35 -6.76 -11.16
C LYS A 286 17.16 -8.21 -10.71
N GLU A 287 18.21 -9.02 -10.62
CA GLU A 287 18.10 -10.42 -10.16
C GLU A 287 17.73 -10.50 -8.67
N GLU A 288 18.27 -9.62 -7.83
CA GLU A 288 17.92 -9.48 -6.43
C GLU A 288 16.47 -8.97 -6.25
N ALA A 289 16.05 -8.01 -7.08
CA ALA A 289 14.71 -7.49 -7.13
C ALA A 289 13.69 -8.59 -7.50
N GLU A 290 13.95 -9.37 -8.54
CA GLU A 290 13.11 -10.50 -8.95
C GLU A 290 13.05 -11.60 -7.88
N ALA A 291 14.16 -11.83 -7.16
CA ALA A 291 14.18 -12.77 -6.03
C ALA A 291 13.28 -12.32 -4.87
N LEU A 292 13.29 -11.01 -4.54
CA LEU A 292 12.40 -10.45 -3.53
C LEU A 292 10.93 -10.52 -3.98
N ILE A 293 10.65 -10.15 -5.21
CA ILE A 293 9.30 -10.25 -5.79
C ILE A 293 8.79 -11.68 -5.74
N ASN A 294 9.63 -12.65 -6.11
CA ASN A 294 9.25 -14.07 -6.02
C ASN A 294 8.98 -14.52 -4.58
N PHE A 295 9.79 -14.07 -3.62
CA PHE A 295 9.56 -14.40 -2.21
C PHE A 295 8.22 -13.82 -1.73
N MET A 296 7.94 -12.54 -2.01
CA MET A 296 6.70 -11.88 -1.63
C MET A 296 5.46 -12.47 -2.33
N ALA A 297 5.60 -13.02 -3.53
CA ALA A 297 4.53 -13.72 -4.24
C ALA A 297 4.23 -15.14 -3.72
N SER A 298 5.00 -15.66 -2.76
CA SER A 298 4.75 -16.98 -2.16
C SER A 298 3.49 -16.98 -1.30
N THR A 299 2.83 -18.13 -1.18
CA THR A 299 1.61 -18.28 -0.34
C THR A 299 1.90 -17.94 1.12
N GLU A 300 3.04 -18.40 1.66
CA GLU A 300 3.43 -18.15 3.06
C GLU A 300 3.63 -16.65 3.33
N ALA A 301 4.37 -15.94 2.47
CA ALA A 301 4.58 -14.51 2.63
C ALA A 301 3.25 -13.75 2.51
N ASN A 302 2.39 -14.12 1.55
CA ASN A 302 1.09 -13.50 1.39
C ASN A 302 0.17 -13.69 2.60
N LEU A 303 0.08 -14.91 3.17
CA LEU A 303 -0.73 -15.18 4.36
C LEU A 303 -0.30 -14.29 5.53
N ARG A 304 1.01 -14.19 5.78
CA ARG A 304 1.54 -13.36 6.85
C ARG A 304 1.35 -11.87 6.59
N ASN A 305 1.56 -11.46 5.34
CA ASN A 305 1.36 -10.06 4.98
C ASN A 305 -0.12 -9.66 5.09
N MET A 306 -1.05 -10.49 4.59
CA MET A 306 -2.50 -10.27 4.77
C MET A 306 -2.88 -10.14 6.25
N ASP A 307 -2.31 -10.99 7.10
CA ASP A 307 -2.58 -10.95 8.55
C ASP A 307 -2.05 -9.69 9.22
N TYR A 308 -0.96 -9.13 8.71
CA TYR A 308 -0.34 -7.92 9.26
C TYR A 308 -1.00 -6.64 8.74
N ILE A 309 -1.18 -6.51 7.39
CA ILE A 309 -1.65 -5.27 6.77
C ILE A 309 -3.17 -5.26 6.49
N TRP A 310 -3.86 -6.39 6.65
CA TRP A 310 -5.30 -6.53 6.38
C TRP A 310 -5.73 -6.23 4.92
N TYR A 311 -4.84 -6.30 3.94
CA TYR A 311 -5.18 -6.19 2.53
C TYR A 311 -5.32 -7.55 1.89
N ALA A 312 -6.25 -7.68 0.95
CA ALA A 312 -6.44 -8.91 0.19
C ALA A 312 -5.24 -9.18 -0.72
N SER A 313 -4.85 -10.45 -0.77
CA SER A 313 -3.80 -10.93 -1.65
C SER A 313 -4.34 -11.30 -3.03
N PRO A 314 -3.60 -11.03 -4.11
CA PRO A 314 -3.87 -11.59 -5.43
C PRO A 314 -3.43 -13.06 -5.55
N ASN A 315 -2.73 -13.64 -4.57
CA ASN A 315 -2.37 -15.06 -4.53
C ASN A 315 -3.63 -15.88 -4.19
N ALA A 316 -4.10 -16.70 -5.14
CA ALA A 316 -5.35 -17.44 -5.02
C ALA A 316 -5.38 -18.39 -3.81
N GLU A 317 -4.26 -19.12 -3.58
CA GLU A 317 -4.16 -20.07 -2.48
C GLU A 317 -4.13 -19.34 -1.11
N ALA A 318 -3.41 -18.22 -1.02
CA ALA A 318 -3.36 -17.44 0.21
C ALA A 318 -4.74 -16.87 0.55
N LEU A 319 -5.44 -16.28 -0.43
CA LEU A 319 -6.77 -15.72 -0.21
C LEU A 319 -7.78 -16.77 0.22
N GLU A 320 -7.79 -17.94 -0.44
CA GLU A 320 -8.70 -19.05 -0.12
C GLU A 320 -8.45 -19.62 1.29
N THR A 321 -7.19 -19.75 1.67
CA THR A 321 -6.81 -20.41 2.92
C THR A 321 -6.70 -19.46 4.13
N TYR A 322 -6.76 -18.15 3.92
CA TYR A 322 -6.59 -17.15 4.99
C TYR A 322 -7.57 -17.31 6.17
N PRO A 323 -8.86 -17.61 5.98
CA PRO A 323 -9.75 -17.83 7.13
C PRO A 323 -9.31 -18.98 8.04
N ALA A 324 -8.78 -20.08 7.46
CA ALA A 324 -8.26 -21.21 8.24
C ALA A 324 -6.91 -20.86 8.92
N TYR A 325 -6.05 -20.13 8.23
CA TYR A 325 -4.80 -19.59 8.80
C TYR A 325 -5.07 -18.68 10.00
N TYR A 326 -6.07 -17.80 9.89
CA TYR A 326 -6.49 -16.90 10.98
C TYR A 326 -6.99 -17.70 12.18
N GLU A 327 -7.87 -18.70 11.97
CA GLU A 327 -8.40 -19.56 13.06
C GLU A 327 -7.27 -20.34 13.73
N GLU A 328 -6.30 -20.88 12.97
CA GLU A 328 -5.15 -21.58 13.54
C GLU A 328 -4.26 -20.64 14.37
N THR A 329 -4.07 -19.40 13.90
CA THR A 329 -3.19 -18.42 14.53
C THR A 329 -3.78 -17.85 15.82
N TYR A 330 -5.10 -17.55 15.83
CA TYR A 330 -5.76 -16.82 16.94
C TYR A 330 -6.70 -17.69 17.79
N GLY A 331 -7.03 -18.90 17.34
CA GLY A 331 -7.92 -19.82 18.04
C GLY A 331 -9.41 -19.46 17.94
N GLU A 332 -9.76 -18.52 17.08
CA GLU A 332 -11.14 -18.08 16.81
C GLU A 332 -11.34 -17.84 15.31
N PRO A 333 -12.54 -18.11 14.76
CA PRO A 333 -12.79 -17.91 13.35
C PRO A 333 -12.74 -16.43 12.98
N LEU A 334 -12.25 -16.13 11.77
CA LEU A 334 -12.32 -14.80 11.19
C LEU A 334 -13.79 -14.40 11.01
N ASP A 335 -14.16 -13.19 11.45
CA ASP A 335 -15.50 -12.65 11.21
C ASP A 335 -15.74 -12.51 9.70
N PRO A 336 -16.80 -13.13 9.14
CA PRO A 336 -17.12 -13.01 7.72
C PRO A 336 -17.31 -11.55 7.26
N ALA A 337 -17.78 -10.65 8.14
CA ALA A 337 -17.95 -9.24 7.80
C ALA A 337 -16.60 -8.54 7.62
N LEU A 338 -15.59 -8.86 8.42
CA LEU A 338 -14.23 -8.33 8.25
C LEU A 338 -13.56 -8.88 6.99
N TYR A 339 -13.79 -10.19 6.71
CA TYR A 339 -13.28 -10.80 5.47
C TYR A 339 -13.90 -10.16 4.22
N GLU A 340 -15.21 -9.86 4.23
CA GLU A 340 -15.91 -9.18 3.13
C GLU A 340 -15.38 -7.76 2.90
N ILE A 341 -14.96 -7.05 3.96
CA ILE A 341 -14.34 -5.73 3.82
C ILE A 341 -12.94 -5.85 3.23
N MET A 342 -12.14 -6.83 3.69
CA MET A 342 -10.79 -7.09 3.18
C MET A 342 -10.82 -7.52 1.72
N ALA A 343 -11.68 -8.47 1.38
CA ALA A 343 -11.80 -9.09 0.07
C ALA A 343 -13.27 -9.01 -0.41
N PRO A 344 -13.71 -7.84 -0.89
CA PRO A 344 -15.09 -7.60 -1.24
C PRO A 344 -15.59 -8.51 -2.37
N SER A 345 -16.87 -8.86 -2.26
CA SER A 345 -17.58 -9.68 -3.24
C SER A 345 -17.68 -9.00 -4.61
N GLN A 346 -17.97 -9.81 -5.63
CA GLN A 346 -18.19 -9.30 -6.99
C GLN A 346 -19.32 -8.26 -7.03
N GLU A 347 -20.36 -8.39 -6.20
CA GLU A 347 -21.46 -7.43 -6.11
C GLU A 347 -20.96 -6.03 -5.69
N VAL A 348 -20.00 -5.96 -4.76
CA VAL A 348 -19.36 -4.69 -4.36
C VAL A 348 -18.48 -4.17 -5.49
N LEU A 349 -17.68 -5.04 -6.09
CA LEU A 349 -16.75 -4.65 -7.17
C LEU A 349 -17.48 -4.20 -8.44
N ASP A 350 -18.66 -4.74 -8.75
CA ASP A 350 -19.45 -4.38 -9.94
C ASP A 350 -19.89 -2.91 -9.95
N ARG A 351 -19.91 -2.24 -8.78
CA ARG A 351 -20.18 -0.81 -8.67
C ARG A 351 -18.92 0.06 -8.50
N CYS A 352 -17.74 -0.57 -8.45
CA CYS A 352 -16.47 0.13 -8.32
C CYS A 352 -15.78 0.26 -9.69
N GLU A 353 -14.95 1.29 -9.82
CA GLU A 353 -14.12 1.51 -11.01
C GLU A 353 -12.64 1.44 -10.63
N ALA A 354 -11.81 0.79 -11.45
CA ALA A 354 -10.36 0.93 -11.35
C ALA A 354 -9.91 2.26 -11.98
N TYR A 355 -8.86 2.86 -11.46
CA TYR A 355 -8.28 4.04 -12.10
C TYR A 355 -7.54 3.65 -13.39
N LEU A 356 -7.77 4.44 -14.43
CA LEU A 356 -7.01 4.39 -15.66
C LEU A 356 -5.99 5.55 -15.70
N VAL A 357 -4.94 5.40 -16.48
CA VAL A 357 -4.04 6.52 -16.76
C VAL A 357 -4.82 7.63 -17.46
N LEU A 358 -4.77 8.84 -16.92
CA LEU A 358 -5.41 10.01 -17.54
C LEU A 358 -4.44 10.67 -18.54
N PRO A 359 -4.94 11.32 -19.60
CA PRO A 359 -4.13 12.16 -20.48
C PRO A 359 -3.32 13.20 -19.68
N ALA A 360 -2.13 13.54 -20.16
CA ALA A 360 -1.22 14.45 -19.45
C ALA A 360 -1.87 15.82 -19.12
N GLU A 361 -2.70 16.35 -20.04
CA GLU A 361 -3.46 17.58 -19.81
C GLU A 361 -4.46 17.46 -18.66
N THR A 362 -5.15 16.31 -18.56
CA THR A 362 -6.09 16.03 -17.47
C THR A 362 -5.36 15.85 -16.14
N ARG A 363 -4.22 15.15 -16.12
CA ARG A 363 -3.37 15.03 -14.91
C ARG A 363 -2.89 16.40 -14.42
N THR A 364 -2.50 17.27 -15.34
CA THR A 364 -2.12 18.66 -15.02
C THR A 364 -3.28 19.42 -14.39
N LEU A 365 -4.48 19.30 -14.97
CA LEU A 365 -5.69 19.92 -14.41
C LEU A 365 -5.98 19.44 -12.98
N TYR A 366 -5.91 18.13 -12.72
CA TYR A 366 -6.09 17.58 -11.36
C TYR A 366 -5.09 18.20 -10.36
N ASN A 367 -3.81 18.24 -10.71
CA ASN A 367 -2.76 18.80 -9.85
C ASN A 367 -2.95 20.30 -9.59
N ASP A 368 -3.33 21.06 -10.61
CA ASP A 368 -3.59 22.51 -10.50
C ASP A 368 -4.80 22.78 -9.59
N LEU A 369 -5.90 22.06 -9.77
CA LEU A 369 -7.09 22.17 -8.95
C LEU A 369 -6.83 21.73 -7.49
N TRP A 370 -6.10 20.63 -7.30
CA TRP A 370 -5.73 20.15 -5.98
C TRP A 370 -4.89 21.15 -5.19
N THR A 371 -3.94 21.79 -5.87
CA THR A 371 -3.10 22.84 -5.28
C THR A 371 -3.91 24.08 -4.88
N GLN A 372 -4.98 24.39 -5.63
CA GLN A 372 -5.83 25.56 -5.36
C GLN A 372 -6.75 25.41 -4.14
N LEU A 373 -7.03 24.18 -3.68
CA LEU A 373 -7.93 23.93 -2.53
C LEU A 373 -7.43 24.58 -1.24
N GLY A 374 -6.13 24.68 -1.03
CA GLY A 374 -5.54 25.48 0.07
C GLY A 374 -5.82 24.97 1.49
N ILE A 375 -6.12 23.65 1.68
CA ILE A 375 -6.33 22.98 2.99
C ILE A 375 -5.16 22.09 3.35
#